data_8d09f259e8c775ea64abc944e01e0131
#
_entry.id   8d09f259e8c775ea64abc944e01e0131
#
_cell.length_a   1.000
_cell.length_b   1.000
_cell.length_c   1.000
_cell.angle_alpha   90.00
_cell.angle_beta   90.00
_cell.angle_gamma   90.00
#
_symmetry.space_group_name_H-M   'P 1'
#
loop_
_entity.id
_entity.type
_entity.pdbx_description
1 polymer ?
#
loop_
_entity_poly.entity_id
_entity_poly.type
_entity_poly.pdbx_seq_one_letter_code
_entity_poly.pdbx_strand_id
1 'polypeptide(L)'
;MLKCGKGSILNIGSLASTTALGRGHIAYSIAMGGVSQMTKELSTEWSSRGVRVNTIAPAQVLNDSLKERMEKDPELGKFFLGGIPAGRLGKPNDIKGIAVLLASDASSWITGATIPLDGGNIAMNSGGTPGHMNNQNN
;
A
#
# COMPACT_ATOMS: atom_id res chain seq x y z
N MET A 1 -14.55 0.84 20.57
CA MET A 1 -14.94 -0.14 19.57
C MET A 1 -15.36 -1.46 20.20
N LEU A 2 -14.51 -2.18 20.91
CA LEU A 2 -14.83 -3.50 21.48
C LEU A 2 -16.00 -3.50 22.47
N LYS A 3 -16.19 -2.44 23.26
CA LYS A 3 -17.36 -2.28 24.15
C LYS A 3 -18.67 -2.00 23.40
N CYS A 4 -18.58 -1.37 22.22
CA CYS A 4 -19.74 -1.03 21.40
C CYS A 4 -20.09 -2.09 20.36
N GLY A 5 -19.31 -3.18 20.24
CA GLY A 5 -19.53 -4.24 19.28
C GLY A 5 -19.42 -3.79 17.80
N LYS A 6 -18.78 -2.66 17.52
CA LYS A 6 -18.63 -2.13 16.15
C LYS A 6 -17.36 -1.27 16.04
N GLY A 7 -16.60 -1.48 14.98
CA GLY A 7 -15.44 -0.65 14.64
C GLY A 7 -14.71 -1.08 13.38
N SER A 8 -13.95 -0.15 12.81
CA SER A 8 -13.02 -0.42 11.73
C SER A 8 -11.70 0.31 12.01
N ILE A 9 -10.60 -0.43 12.04
CA ILE A 9 -9.25 0.07 12.19
C ILE A 9 -8.55 -0.06 10.85
N LEU A 10 -8.02 1.06 10.36
CA LEU A 10 -7.26 1.12 9.12
C LEU A 10 -5.82 1.50 9.47
N ASN A 11 -4.93 0.54 9.31
CA ASN A 11 -3.50 0.77 9.42
C ASN A 11 -2.94 1.23 8.08
N ILE A 12 -1.96 2.11 8.10
CA ILE A 12 -1.17 2.46 6.92
C ILE A 12 0.15 1.71 7.02
N GLY A 13 0.31 0.75 6.13
CA GLY A 13 1.54 0.00 5.93
C GLY A 13 2.33 0.52 4.73
N SER A 14 2.97 -0.39 4.02
CA SER A 14 3.75 -0.13 2.81
C SER A 14 3.81 -1.40 1.98
N LEU A 15 4.23 -1.31 0.72
CA LEU A 15 4.65 -2.49 -0.05
C LEU A 15 5.74 -3.29 0.69
N ALA A 16 6.59 -2.63 1.47
CA ALA A 16 7.56 -3.29 2.34
C ALA A 16 6.93 -4.22 3.40
N SER A 17 5.61 -4.18 3.58
CA SER A 17 4.87 -5.14 4.40
C SER A 17 4.77 -6.53 3.76
N THR A 18 4.91 -6.63 2.44
CA THR A 18 4.64 -7.84 1.65
C THR A 18 5.76 -8.21 0.69
N THR A 19 6.64 -7.25 0.34
CA THR A 19 7.74 -7.46 -0.60
C THR A 19 9.05 -6.89 -0.07
N ALA A 20 10.18 -7.38 -0.56
CA ALA A 20 11.49 -6.82 -0.25
C ALA A 20 11.78 -5.62 -1.16
N LEU A 21 12.28 -4.53 -0.59
CA LEU A 21 12.66 -3.34 -1.36
C LEU A 21 14.11 -3.40 -1.90
N GLY A 22 15.00 -4.16 -1.26
CA GLY A 22 16.39 -4.33 -1.69
C GLY A 22 17.25 -3.05 -1.68
N ARG A 23 16.89 -2.05 -0.87
CA ARG A 23 17.49 -0.70 -0.88
C ARG A 23 18.07 -0.27 0.47
N GLY A 24 18.50 -1.24 1.29
CA GLY A 24 19.05 -0.94 2.62
C GLY A 24 18.02 -0.51 3.67
N HIS A 25 16.77 -0.85 3.49
CA HIS A 25 15.66 -0.41 4.35
C HIS A 25 15.19 -1.50 5.33
N ILE A 26 16.11 -2.32 5.87
CA ILE A 26 15.75 -3.47 6.71
C ILE A 26 14.88 -3.08 7.92
N ALA A 27 15.24 -2.03 8.65
CA ALA A 27 14.48 -1.59 9.82
C ALA A 27 13.06 -1.14 9.45
N TYR A 28 12.91 -0.42 8.33
CA TYR A 28 11.61 -0.02 7.80
C TYR A 28 10.77 -1.24 7.38
N SER A 29 11.36 -2.20 6.69
CA SER A 29 10.67 -3.41 6.25
C SER A 29 10.22 -4.26 7.43
N ILE A 30 11.03 -4.37 8.49
CA ILE A 30 10.64 -5.04 9.74
C ILE A 30 9.43 -4.33 10.37
N ALA A 31 9.47 -3.00 10.48
CA ALA A 31 8.37 -2.23 11.05
C ALA A 31 7.07 -2.40 10.24
N MET A 32 7.14 -2.29 8.91
CA MET A 32 5.98 -2.44 8.03
C MET A 32 5.45 -3.89 8.00
N GLY A 33 6.34 -4.89 8.04
CA GLY A 33 5.97 -6.29 8.23
C GLY A 33 5.24 -6.52 9.57
N GLY A 34 5.72 -5.87 10.63
CA GLY A 34 5.05 -5.87 11.94
C GLY A 34 3.64 -5.28 11.90
N VAL A 35 3.42 -4.19 11.14
CA VAL A 35 2.08 -3.61 10.94
C VAL A 35 1.13 -4.62 10.27
N SER A 36 1.59 -5.32 9.24
CA SER A 36 0.78 -6.36 8.59
C SER A 36 0.48 -7.53 9.51
N GLN A 37 1.45 -7.99 10.30
CA GLN A 37 1.23 -9.08 11.24
C GLN A 37 0.30 -8.65 12.38
N MET A 38 0.48 -7.47 12.96
CA MET A 38 -0.44 -6.90 13.95
C MET A 38 -1.87 -6.83 13.42
N THR A 39 -2.06 -6.46 12.15
CA THR A 39 -3.38 -6.42 11.50
C THR A 39 -4.06 -7.79 11.50
N LYS A 40 -3.32 -8.86 11.20
CA LYS A 40 -3.83 -10.24 11.21
C LYS A 40 -4.21 -10.68 12.62
N GLU A 41 -3.32 -10.47 13.60
CA GLU A 41 -3.57 -10.83 15.00
C GLU A 41 -4.82 -10.14 15.53
N LEU A 42 -4.87 -8.80 15.44
CA LEU A 42 -6.01 -8.03 15.94
C LEU A 42 -7.31 -8.36 15.21
N SER A 43 -7.27 -8.65 13.91
CA SER A 43 -8.44 -9.10 13.18
C SER A 43 -8.96 -10.43 13.69
N THR A 44 -8.06 -11.38 13.96
CA THR A 44 -8.41 -12.70 14.47
C THR A 44 -9.01 -12.62 15.88
N GLU A 45 -8.45 -11.77 16.75
CA GLU A 45 -8.94 -11.60 18.12
C GLU A 45 -10.26 -10.84 18.20
N TRP A 46 -10.51 -9.87 17.29
CA TRP A 46 -11.57 -8.87 17.49
C TRP A 46 -12.75 -8.97 16.52
N SER A 47 -12.64 -9.78 15.45
CA SER A 47 -13.71 -9.88 14.45
C SER A 47 -15.03 -10.40 15.04
N SER A 48 -14.98 -11.40 15.91
CA SER A 48 -16.17 -11.93 16.61
C SER A 48 -16.82 -10.90 17.55
N ARG A 49 -16.10 -9.82 17.86
CA ARG A 49 -16.55 -8.69 18.70
C ARG A 49 -16.93 -7.47 17.84
N GLY A 50 -17.15 -7.66 16.53
CA GLY A 50 -17.60 -6.62 15.62
C GLY A 50 -16.54 -5.57 15.22
N VAL A 51 -15.25 -5.84 15.43
CA VAL A 51 -14.17 -4.92 15.04
C VAL A 51 -13.36 -5.51 13.89
N ARG A 52 -13.31 -4.80 12.77
CA ARG A 52 -12.49 -5.14 11.61
C ARG A 52 -11.16 -4.40 11.66
N VAL A 53 -10.09 -5.03 11.21
CA VAL A 53 -8.74 -4.45 11.18
C VAL A 53 -8.12 -4.76 9.84
N ASN A 54 -7.73 -3.74 9.08
CA ASN A 54 -7.11 -3.90 7.76
C ASN A 54 -5.91 -2.94 7.62
N THR A 55 -5.02 -3.27 6.70
CA THR A 55 -3.89 -2.42 6.31
C THR A 55 -4.05 -1.99 4.86
N ILE A 56 -3.89 -0.71 4.58
CA ILE A 56 -3.64 -0.19 3.25
C ILE A 56 -2.12 -0.11 3.08
N ALA A 57 -1.58 -0.71 2.02
CA ALA A 57 -0.14 -0.78 1.74
C ALA A 57 0.21 0.01 0.47
N PRO A 58 0.45 1.33 0.59
CA PRO A 58 0.80 2.15 -0.55
C PRO A 58 2.20 1.82 -1.10
N ALA A 59 2.36 2.01 -2.41
CA ALA A 59 3.65 2.19 -3.06
C ALA A 59 4.12 3.65 -2.96
N GLN A 60 4.77 4.14 -4.01
CA GLN A 60 5.24 5.52 -4.08
C GLN A 60 4.06 6.47 -4.28
N VAL A 61 3.64 7.11 -3.21
CA VAL A 61 2.64 8.20 -3.22
C VAL A 61 3.40 9.53 -3.18
N LEU A 62 3.11 10.40 -4.15
CA LEU A 62 3.74 11.70 -4.28
C LEU A 62 3.32 12.60 -3.11
N ASN A 63 4.27 12.94 -2.29
CA ASN A 63 4.20 13.93 -1.22
C ASN A 63 5.36 14.93 -1.38
N ASP A 64 5.38 15.98 -0.57
CA ASP A 64 6.37 17.06 -0.70
C ASP A 64 7.81 16.52 -0.57
N SER A 65 8.07 15.62 0.38
CA SER A 65 9.41 15.03 0.56
C SER A 65 9.85 14.18 -0.65
N LEU A 66 8.94 13.40 -1.24
CA LEU A 66 9.27 12.62 -2.44
C LEU A 66 9.47 13.53 -3.65
N LYS A 67 8.66 14.60 -3.77
CA LYS A 67 8.80 15.61 -4.83
C LYS A 67 10.16 16.28 -4.78
N GLU A 68 10.56 16.79 -3.61
CA GLU A 68 11.89 17.40 -3.42
C GLU A 68 13.05 16.45 -3.78
N ARG A 69 12.90 15.16 -3.42
CA ARG A 69 13.92 14.15 -3.76
C ARG A 69 14.01 13.93 -5.27
N MET A 70 12.88 13.90 -5.96
CA MET A 70 12.84 13.73 -7.42
C MET A 70 13.32 14.98 -8.17
N GLU A 71 13.17 16.17 -7.59
CA GLU A 71 13.75 17.41 -8.13
C GLU A 71 15.27 17.40 -8.03
N LYS A 72 15.82 16.83 -6.95
CA LYS A 72 17.28 16.67 -6.75
C LYS A 72 17.87 15.50 -7.56
N ASP A 73 17.07 14.48 -7.83
CA ASP A 73 17.47 13.28 -8.58
C ASP A 73 16.35 12.88 -9.57
N PRO A 74 16.38 13.41 -10.80
CA PRO A 74 15.38 13.10 -11.83
C PRO A 74 15.32 11.60 -12.22
N GLU A 75 16.41 10.85 -12.05
CA GLU A 75 16.43 9.42 -12.35
C GLU A 75 15.61 8.60 -11.34
N LEU A 76 15.42 9.12 -10.13
CA LEU A 76 14.58 8.50 -9.11
C LEU A 76 13.13 8.35 -9.59
N GLY A 77 12.61 9.36 -10.28
CA GLY A 77 11.25 9.31 -10.86
C GLY A 77 11.12 8.22 -11.92
N LYS A 78 12.07 8.13 -12.84
CA LYS A 78 12.11 7.09 -13.87
C LYS A 78 12.24 5.70 -13.27
N PHE A 79 13.10 5.55 -12.27
CA PHE A 79 13.27 4.30 -11.54
C PHE A 79 11.95 3.82 -10.92
N PHE A 80 11.19 4.68 -10.26
CA PHE A 80 9.92 4.30 -9.68
C PHE A 80 8.87 3.97 -10.75
N LEU A 81 8.77 4.78 -11.81
CA LEU A 81 7.81 4.57 -12.89
C LEU A 81 8.08 3.27 -13.66
N GLY A 82 9.34 2.85 -13.77
CA GLY A 82 9.71 1.56 -14.35
C GLY A 82 9.10 0.35 -13.63
N GLY A 83 8.71 0.50 -12.36
CA GLY A 83 8.06 -0.54 -11.57
C GLY A 83 6.55 -0.35 -11.37
N ILE A 84 5.91 0.65 -12.01
CA ILE A 84 4.49 0.95 -11.78
C ILE A 84 3.69 0.87 -13.09
N PRO A 85 2.98 -0.25 -13.36
CA PRO A 85 2.19 -0.44 -14.58
C PRO A 85 1.19 0.67 -14.89
N ALA A 86 0.62 1.33 -13.86
CA ALA A 86 -0.29 2.46 -14.04
C ALA A 86 0.36 3.71 -14.65
N GLY A 87 1.68 3.75 -14.87
CA GLY A 87 2.42 4.82 -15.55
C GLY A 87 2.48 6.14 -14.78
N ARG A 88 2.11 6.15 -13.52
CA ARG A 88 2.18 7.34 -12.65
C ARG A 88 2.42 6.96 -11.20
N LEU A 89 2.97 7.88 -10.44
CA LEU A 89 3.00 7.78 -8.99
C LEU A 89 1.59 7.92 -8.41
N GLY A 90 1.35 7.32 -7.24
CA GLY A 90 0.15 7.53 -6.47
C GLY A 90 0.02 9.00 -6.03
N LYS A 91 -1.21 9.42 -5.77
CA LYS A 91 -1.54 10.71 -5.18
C LYS A 91 -2.23 10.49 -3.83
N PRO A 92 -2.18 11.44 -2.88
CA PRO A 92 -2.91 11.32 -1.61
C PRO A 92 -4.41 11.02 -1.78
N ASN A 93 -5.01 11.52 -2.86
CA ASN A 93 -6.42 11.26 -3.17
C ASN A 93 -6.71 9.80 -3.57
N ASP A 94 -5.72 9.07 -4.07
CA ASP A 94 -5.92 7.66 -4.46
C ASP A 94 -6.22 6.76 -3.24
N ILE A 95 -5.84 7.21 -2.03
CA ILE A 95 -6.09 6.47 -0.78
C ILE A 95 -7.55 6.60 -0.32
N LYS A 96 -8.24 7.69 -0.69
CA LYS A 96 -9.56 8.03 -0.15
C LYS A 96 -10.62 6.96 -0.42
N GLY A 97 -10.67 6.43 -1.64
CA GLY A 97 -11.68 5.45 -2.03
C GLY A 97 -11.62 4.18 -1.19
N ILE A 98 -10.43 3.58 -1.07
CA ILE A 98 -10.23 2.38 -0.26
C ILE A 98 -10.43 2.66 1.24
N ALA A 99 -10.03 3.82 1.73
CA ALA A 99 -10.23 4.20 3.12
C ALA A 99 -11.73 4.31 3.47
N VAL A 100 -12.53 4.96 2.61
CA VAL A 100 -13.98 5.06 2.77
C VAL A 100 -14.63 3.67 2.71
N LEU A 101 -14.25 2.83 1.75
CA LEU A 101 -14.75 1.46 1.65
C LEU A 101 -14.48 0.70 2.95
N LEU A 102 -13.23 0.67 3.40
CA LEU A 102 -12.83 -0.09 4.59
C LEU A 102 -13.44 0.46 5.89
N ALA A 103 -13.73 1.76 5.95
CA ALA A 103 -14.40 2.37 7.10
C ALA A 103 -15.90 2.09 7.14
N SER A 104 -16.53 1.78 6.00
CA SER A 104 -17.96 1.59 5.86
C SER A 104 -18.42 0.15 6.04
N ASP A 105 -19.73 -0.05 6.17
CA ASP A 105 -20.35 -1.38 6.26
C ASP A 105 -20.27 -2.14 4.90
N ALA A 106 -19.97 -1.47 3.78
CA ALA A 106 -19.74 -2.12 2.48
C ALA A 106 -18.54 -3.11 2.52
N SER A 107 -17.66 -2.99 3.50
CA SER A 107 -16.54 -3.91 3.74
C SER A 107 -16.75 -4.80 4.97
N SER A 108 -18.00 -5.10 5.34
CA SER A 108 -18.35 -5.87 6.56
C SER A 108 -17.69 -7.24 6.65
N TRP A 109 -17.28 -7.82 5.52
CA TRP A 109 -16.61 -9.12 5.42
C TRP A 109 -15.11 -9.02 5.10
N ILE A 110 -14.53 -7.79 5.12
CA ILE A 110 -13.10 -7.56 4.87
C ILE A 110 -12.42 -7.23 6.20
N THR A 111 -11.60 -8.17 6.70
CA THR A 111 -10.78 -8.00 7.90
C THR A 111 -9.51 -8.84 7.79
N GLY A 112 -8.41 -8.42 8.42
CA GLY A 112 -7.11 -9.09 8.39
C GLY A 112 -6.34 -8.90 7.07
N ALA A 113 -6.85 -8.09 6.16
CA ALA A 113 -6.26 -7.90 4.85
C ALA A 113 -5.15 -6.82 4.88
N THR A 114 -4.08 -7.08 4.11
CA THR A 114 -3.12 -6.05 3.68
C THR A 114 -3.38 -5.79 2.20
N ILE A 115 -3.90 -4.62 1.87
CA ILE A 115 -4.39 -4.28 0.53
C ILE A 115 -3.37 -3.36 -0.14
N PRO A 116 -2.72 -3.82 -1.23
CA PRO A 116 -1.82 -2.99 -2.01
C PRO A 116 -2.56 -1.80 -2.65
N LEU A 117 -1.92 -0.64 -2.61
CA LEU A 117 -2.33 0.57 -3.32
C LEU A 117 -1.13 1.09 -4.10
N ASP A 118 -0.84 0.47 -5.24
CA ASP A 118 0.50 0.47 -5.80
C ASP A 118 0.57 0.65 -7.32
N GLY A 119 -0.57 0.86 -7.98
CA GLY A 119 -0.62 1.00 -9.43
C GLY A 119 -0.20 -0.25 -10.20
N GLY A 120 -0.29 -1.44 -9.56
CA GLY A 120 0.07 -2.73 -10.15
C GLY A 120 1.54 -3.15 -9.91
N ASN A 121 2.26 -2.44 -9.04
CA ASN A 121 3.69 -2.71 -8.80
C ASN A 121 3.95 -4.17 -8.41
N ILE A 122 3.25 -4.71 -7.42
CA ILE A 122 3.47 -6.09 -6.98
C ILE A 122 2.77 -7.15 -7.84
N ALA A 123 1.88 -6.74 -8.75
CA ALA A 123 1.27 -7.65 -9.71
C ALA A 123 2.21 -7.96 -10.88
N MET A 124 3.18 -7.11 -11.13
CA MET A 124 4.16 -7.28 -12.18
C MET A 124 5.32 -8.17 -11.69
N ASN A 125 5.71 -9.19 -12.47
CA ASN A 125 6.89 -9.98 -12.15
C ASN A 125 8.20 -9.24 -12.48
N SER A 126 9.33 -9.75 -12.03
CA SER A 126 10.65 -9.12 -12.22
C SER A 126 11.10 -8.96 -13.68
N GLY A 127 10.51 -9.73 -14.60
CA GLY A 127 10.76 -9.63 -16.05
C GLY A 127 9.68 -8.87 -16.81
N GLY A 128 8.68 -8.35 -16.11
CA GLY A 128 7.58 -7.60 -16.71
C GLY A 128 8.01 -6.21 -17.17
N THR A 129 7.37 -5.73 -18.22
CA THR A 129 7.53 -4.36 -18.72
C THR A 129 6.19 -3.64 -18.61
N PRO A 130 6.11 -2.49 -17.92
CA PRO A 130 4.90 -1.69 -17.88
C PRO A 130 4.43 -1.28 -19.29
N GLY A 131 3.12 -1.35 -19.54
CA GLY A 131 2.56 -1.09 -20.87
C GLY A 131 2.91 0.29 -21.42
N HIS A 132 3.01 1.31 -20.55
CA HIS A 132 3.40 2.67 -20.98
C HIS A 132 4.86 2.79 -21.47
N MET A 133 5.72 1.81 -21.16
CA MET A 133 7.11 1.76 -21.64
C MET A 133 7.22 1.05 -23.00
N ASN A 134 6.22 0.27 -23.41
CA ASN A 134 6.22 -0.43 -24.69
C ASN A 134 5.90 0.49 -25.89
N ASN A 135 5.30 1.65 -25.65
CA ASN A 135 4.87 2.59 -26.70
C ASN A 135 5.99 3.53 -27.17
N GLN A 136 7.22 3.35 -26.71
CA GLN A 136 8.36 4.18 -27.15
C GLN A 136 9.00 3.67 -28.46
N ASN A 137 8.50 2.56 -29.03
CA ASN A 137 9.04 1.92 -30.25
C ASN A 137 8.04 1.88 -31.43
N ASN A 138 6.97 2.67 -31.41
CA ASN A 138 6.05 2.83 -32.54
C ASN A 138 6.05 4.26 -33.09
#